data_efaae79870f186409902e64fae4aaef9
#
_entry.id   efaae79870f186409902e64fae4aaef9
#
_cell.length_a   1.000
_cell.length_b   1.000
_cell.length_c   1.000
_cell.angle_alpha   90.00
_cell.angle_beta   90.00
_cell.angle_gamma   90.00
#
_symmetry.space_group_name_H-M   'P 1'
#
loop_
_entity.id
_entity.type
_entity.pdbx_description
1 polymer ?
#
loop_
_entity_poly.entity_id
_entity_poly.type
_entity_poly.pdbx_seq_one_letter_code
_entity_poly.pdbx_strand_id
1 'polypeptide(L)'
;MRSEVSGALRHSILGQVGVFALVGPPLGGLLGLARLTRFDLQTALLIVAWSYGLVLPVIACAAAGWLCARICAWWYRGRRPNLLVHVGIGALSGLLSAGVIVLLLAIIGGWSMMSDHAVMLTLLQCGLAAGGACAVFVWLMWSRLAVSPRAG
;
A
#
# COMPACT_ATOMS: atom_id res chain seq x y z
N MET A 1 -14.61 27.36 9.42
CA MET A 1 -15.09 26.00 9.11
C MET A 1 -14.47 25.38 7.83
N ARG A 2 -14.38 26.05 6.67
CA ARG A 2 -13.74 25.45 5.47
C ARG A 2 -12.23 25.19 5.60
N SER A 3 -11.49 26.01 6.32
CA SER A 3 -10.03 25.90 6.51
C SER A 3 -9.64 24.73 7.41
N GLU A 4 -10.38 24.43 8.47
CA GLU A 4 -10.09 23.34 9.40
C GLU A 4 -10.36 21.96 8.77
N VAL A 5 -11.44 21.83 7.99
CA VAL A 5 -11.76 20.61 7.24
C VAL A 5 -10.66 20.32 6.19
N SER A 6 -10.12 21.36 5.55
CA SER A 6 -9.02 21.21 4.59
C SER A 6 -7.72 20.75 5.26
N GLY A 7 -7.43 21.20 6.49
CA GLY A 7 -6.27 20.80 7.27
C GLY A 7 -6.35 19.33 7.70
N ALA A 8 -7.48 18.91 8.28
CA ALA A 8 -7.70 17.52 8.69
C ALA A 8 -7.62 16.53 7.51
N LEU A 9 -8.15 16.89 6.34
CA LEU A 9 -8.06 16.09 5.13
C LEU A 9 -6.63 15.95 4.62
N ARG A 10 -5.83 17.01 4.67
CA ARG A 10 -4.40 16.97 4.29
C ARG A 10 -3.59 16.05 5.20
N HIS A 11 -3.77 16.14 6.52
CA HIS A 11 -3.10 15.26 7.48
C HIS A 11 -3.48 13.79 7.26
N SER A 12 -4.72 13.51 6.93
CA SER A 12 -5.21 12.17 6.62
C SER A 12 -4.57 11.59 5.35
N ILE A 13 -4.43 12.38 4.29
CA ILE A 13 -3.80 11.95 3.04
C ILE A 13 -2.29 11.67 3.26
N LEU A 14 -1.57 12.58 3.90
CA LEU A 14 -0.15 12.41 4.20
C LEU A 14 0.11 11.19 5.10
N GLY A 15 -0.75 10.95 6.08
CA GLY A 15 -0.67 9.76 6.94
C GLY A 15 -0.83 8.46 6.14
N GLN A 16 -1.80 8.40 5.22
CA GLN A 16 -1.98 7.21 4.37
C GLN A 16 -0.80 7.00 3.42
N VAL A 17 -0.34 8.06 2.75
CA VAL A 17 0.85 7.99 1.88
C VAL A 17 2.06 7.52 2.66
N GLY A 18 2.29 8.04 3.87
CA GLY A 18 3.39 7.64 4.73
C GLY A 18 3.34 6.17 5.12
N VAL A 19 2.17 5.66 5.54
CA VAL A 19 2.01 4.24 5.89
C VAL A 19 2.26 3.35 4.68
N PHE A 20 1.70 3.66 3.53
CA PHE A 20 1.91 2.87 2.32
C PHE A 20 3.36 2.91 1.85
N ALA A 21 4.04 4.05 1.93
CA ALA A 21 5.45 4.17 1.53
C ALA A 21 6.41 3.45 2.49
N LEU A 22 6.11 3.45 3.80
CA LEU A 22 6.99 2.85 4.81
C LEU A 22 6.69 1.36 5.04
N VAL A 23 5.42 0.96 5.03
CA VAL A 23 5.01 -0.41 5.37
C VAL A 23 4.79 -1.26 4.11
N GLY A 24 4.36 -0.65 3.01
CA GLY A 24 4.04 -1.34 1.77
C GLY A 24 5.20 -2.11 1.15
N PRO A 25 6.38 -1.48 0.90
CA PRO A 25 7.51 -2.16 0.28
C PRO A 25 8.02 -3.38 1.05
N PRO A 26 8.28 -3.30 2.38
CA PRO A 26 8.72 -4.48 3.12
C PRO A 26 7.65 -5.57 3.22
N LEU A 27 6.37 -5.21 3.37
CA LEU A 27 5.29 -6.20 3.37
C LEU A 27 5.18 -6.92 2.03
N GLY A 28 5.20 -6.19 0.92
CA GLY A 28 5.18 -6.77 -0.42
C GLY A 28 6.38 -7.68 -0.67
N GLY A 29 7.58 -7.25 -0.26
CA GLY A 29 8.81 -8.03 -0.35
C GLY A 29 8.77 -9.32 0.47
N LEU A 30 8.32 -9.24 1.73
CA LEU A 30 8.20 -10.42 2.61
C LEU A 30 7.14 -11.42 2.11
N LEU A 31 6.01 -10.94 1.61
CA LEU A 31 4.98 -11.80 1.02
C LEU A 31 5.48 -12.49 -0.25
N GLY A 32 6.24 -11.78 -1.08
CA GLY A 32 6.89 -12.35 -2.26
C GLY A 32 7.89 -13.43 -1.88
N LEU A 33 8.72 -13.19 -0.86
CA LEU A 33 9.66 -14.16 -0.35
C LEU A 33 8.96 -15.44 0.17
N ALA A 34 7.93 -15.24 1.00
CA ALA A 34 7.17 -16.35 1.57
C ALA A 34 6.53 -17.27 0.52
N ARG A 35 6.28 -16.74 -0.69
CA ARG A 35 5.71 -17.50 -1.80
C ARG A 35 6.77 -18.18 -2.68
N LEU A 36 7.94 -17.56 -2.82
CA LEU A 36 8.96 -18.00 -3.80
C LEU A 36 10.05 -18.86 -3.19
N THR A 37 10.32 -18.77 -1.88
CA THR A 37 11.44 -19.46 -1.23
C THR A 37 11.04 -20.06 0.12
N ARG A 38 11.92 -20.96 0.65
CA ARG A 38 11.87 -21.32 2.07
C ARG A 38 12.24 -20.09 2.89
N PHE A 39 11.38 -19.78 3.88
CA PHE A 39 11.57 -18.61 4.73
C PHE A 39 12.89 -18.72 5.50
N ASP A 40 13.85 -17.87 5.13
CA ASP A 40 15.12 -17.71 5.83
C ASP A 40 15.22 -16.26 6.32
N LEU A 41 15.57 -16.10 7.60
CA LEU A 41 15.62 -14.80 8.26
C LEU A 41 16.62 -13.85 7.60
N GLN A 42 17.78 -14.36 7.16
CA GLN A 42 18.81 -13.55 6.51
C GLN A 42 18.32 -12.99 5.17
N THR A 43 17.68 -13.84 4.36
CA THR A 43 17.07 -13.42 3.09
C THR A 43 15.92 -12.45 3.30
N ALA A 44 15.12 -12.62 4.37
CA ALA A 44 14.05 -11.70 4.72
C ALA A 44 14.59 -10.29 5.06
N LEU A 45 15.65 -10.20 5.87
CA LEU A 45 16.30 -8.92 6.21
C LEU A 45 16.91 -8.23 4.98
N LEU A 46 17.54 -8.99 4.09
CA LEU A 46 18.06 -8.48 2.83
C LEU A 46 16.94 -7.90 1.95
N ILE A 47 15.81 -8.59 1.81
CA ILE A 47 14.68 -8.11 1.01
C ILE A 47 14.06 -6.84 1.60
N VAL A 48 13.94 -6.77 2.94
CA VAL A 48 13.48 -5.53 3.59
C VAL A 48 14.44 -4.38 3.31
N ALA A 49 15.76 -4.59 3.44
CA ALA A 49 16.76 -3.58 3.13
C ALA A 49 16.71 -3.15 1.66
N TRP A 50 16.60 -4.12 0.74
CA TRP A 50 16.50 -3.85 -0.69
C TRP A 50 15.20 -3.14 -1.09
N SER A 51 14.08 -3.45 -0.41
CA SER A 51 12.79 -2.78 -0.70
C SER A 51 12.85 -1.27 -0.44
N TYR A 52 13.68 -0.81 0.49
CA TYR A 52 13.90 0.61 0.71
C TYR A 52 15.03 1.19 -0.17
N GLY A 53 16.01 0.37 -0.56
CA GLY A 53 17.08 0.76 -1.49
C GLY A 53 16.59 1.01 -2.91
N LEU A 54 15.48 0.39 -3.29
CA LEU A 54 14.85 0.58 -4.59
C LEU A 54 13.80 1.70 -4.51
N VAL A 55 14.07 2.83 -5.12
CA VAL A 55 13.18 4.01 -5.13
C VAL A 55 11.82 3.69 -5.78
N LEU A 56 11.81 2.83 -6.77
CA LEU A 56 10.60 2.49 -7.54
C LEU A 56 9.47 1.88 -6.70
N PRO A 57 9.68 0.84 -5.86
CA PRO A 57 8.64 0.31 -4.98
C PRO A 57 8.09 1.33 -3.99
N VAL A 58 8.96 2.18 -3.44
CA VAL A 58 8.56 3.23 -2.49
C VAL A 58 7.64 4.25 -3.17
N ILE A 59 7.99 4.72 -4.37
CA ILE A 59 7.17 5.65 -5.15
C ILE A 59 5.83 4.99 -5.51
N ALA A 60 5.85 3.74 -5.96
CA ALA A 60 4.64 3.02 -6.34
C ALA A 60 3.69 2.81 -5.14
N CYS A 61 4.23 2.46 -3.96
CA CYS A 61 3.45 2.34 -2.73
C CYS A 61 2.93 3.70 -2.25
N ALA A 62 3.72 4.77 -2.35
CA ALA A 62 3.28 6.13 -2.04
C ALA A 62 2.11 6.57 -2.96
N ALA A 63 2.21 6.28 -4.26
CA ALA A 63 1.15 6.53 -5.22
C ALA A 63 -0.12 5.73 -4.91
N ALA A 64 0.02 4.45 -4.52
CA ALA A 64 -1.10 3.62 -4.07
C ALA A 64 -1.78 4.20 -2.83
N GLY A 65 -1.00 4.67 -1.85
CA GLY A 65 -1.52 5.33 -0.64
C GLY A 65 -2.26 6.63 -0.96
N TRP A 66 -1.72 7.43 -1.86
CA TRP A 66 -2.39 8.65 -2.33
C TRP A 66 -3.71 8.34 -3.05
N LEU A 67 -3.71 7.35 -3.95
CA LEU A 67 -4.90 6.92 -4.67
C LEU A 67 -5.96 6.40 -3.70
N CYS A 68 -5.58 5.53 -2.75
CA CYS A 68 -6.44 5.03 -1.69
C CYS A 68 -7.09 6.18 -0.91
N ALA A 69 -6.29 7.16 -0.48
CA ALA A 69 -6.77 8.33 0.25
C ALA A 69 -7.78 9.15 -0.56
N ARG A 70 -7.53 9.35 -1.86
CA ARG A 70 -8.43 10.11 -2.74
C ARG A 70 -9.74 9.39 -2.98
N ILE A 71 -9.70 8.07 -3.24
CA ILE A 71 -10.90 7.25 -3.45
C ILE A 71 -11.71 7.18 -2.15
N CYS A 72 -11.06 6.97 -1.00
CA CYS A 72 -11.74 6.97 0.30
C CYS A 72 -12.40 8.32 0.59
N ALA A 73 -11.70 9.44 0.37
CA ALA A 73 -12.25 10.77 0.57
C ALA A 73 -13.47 11.05 -0.33
N TRP A 74 -13.46 10.53 -1.56
CA TRP A 74 -14.61 10.64 -2.47
C TRP A 74 -15.75 9.72 -2.05
N TRP A 75 -15.45 8.44 -1.72
CA TRP A 75 -16.45 7.42 -1.39
C TRP A 75 -17.19 7.73 -0.10
N TYR A 76 -16.48 8.25 0.92
CA TYR A 76 -17.07 8.56 2.22
C TYR A 76 -17.76 9.93 2.31
N ARG A 77 -17.90 10.66 1.20
CA ARG A 77 -18.72 11.88 1.18
C ARG A 77 -20.16 11.55 1.55
N GLY A 78 -20.55 11.91 2.80
CA GLY A 78 -21.90 11.66 3.32
C GLY A 78 -22.22 10.21 3.69
N ARG A 79 -21.22 9.30 3.72
CA ARG A 79 -21.38 7.90 4.12
C ARG A 79 -20.55 7.60 5.37
N ARG A 80 -21.02 6.65 6.17
CA ARG A 80 -20.23 6.14 7.30
C ARG A 80 -19.04 5.35 6.82
N PRO A 81 -17.84 5.55 7.41
CA PRO A 81 -16.67 4.74 7.10
C PRO A 81 -16.95 3.26 7.40
N ASN A 82 -16.53 2.37 6.50
CA ASN A 82 -16.66 0.92 6.64
C ASN A 82 -15.28 0.29 6.41
N LEU A 83 -14.83 -0.55 7.35
CA LEU A 83 -13.53 -1.22 7.28
C LEU A 83 -13.39 -2.06 6.00
N LEU A 84 -14.40 -2.85 5.65
CA LEU A 84 -14.34 -3.73 4.47
C LEU A 84 -14.15 -2.93 3.18
N VAL A 85 -14.88 -1.81 3.04
CA VAL A 85 -14.74 -0.91 1.88
C VAL A 85 -13.35 -0.28 1.86
N HIS A 86 -12.85 0.15 3.02
CA HIS A 86 -11.52 0.75 3.14
C HIS A 86 -10.41 -0.23 2.74
N VAL A 87 -10.48 -1.46 3.25
CA VAL A 87 -9.55 -2.54 2.90
C VAL A 87 -9.65 -2.90 1.41
N GLY A 88 -10.86 -2.98 0.86
CA GLY A 88 -11.07 -3.23 -0.57
C GLY A 88 -10.43 -2.14 -1.46
N ILE A 89 -10.60 -0.87 -1.10
CA ILE A 89 -9.97 0.25 -1.82
C ILE A 89 -8.45 0.17 -1.72
N GLY A 90 -7.90 -0.14 -0.53
CA GLY A 90 -6.46 -0.31 -0.32
C GLY A 90 -5.88 -1.47 -1.12
N ALA A 91 -6.56 -2.61 -1.13
CA ALA A 91 -6.17 -3.78 -1.90
C ALA A 91 -6.16 -3.50 -3.41
N LEU A 92 -7.19 -2.83 -3.93
CA LEU A 92 -7.25 -2.41 -5.34
C LEU A 92 -6.14 -1.41 -5.69
N SER A 93 -5.87 -0.44 -4.81
CA SER A 93 -4.79 0.53 -5.01
C SER A 93 -3.42 -0.16 -5.04
N GLY A 94 -3.19 -1.15 -4.17
CA GLY A 94 -1.98 -1.97 -4.16
C GLY A 94 -1.85 -2.84 -5.40
N LEU A 95 -2.95 -3.43 -5.88
CA LEU A 95 -3.00 -4.21 -7.12
C LEU A 95 -2.64 -3.35 -8.34
N LEU A 96 -3.21 -2.15 -8.45
CA LEU A 96 -2.91 -1.20 -9.52
C LEU A 96 -1.44 -0.78 -9.50
N SER A 97 -0.90 -0.50 -8.31
CA SER A 97 0.51 -0.17 -8.14
C SER A 97 1.43 -1.31 -8.58
N ALA A 98 1.13 -2.55 -8.18
CA ALA A 98 1.86 -3.73 -8.62
C ALA A 98 1.77 -3.93 -10.16
N GLY A 99 0.60 -3.69 -10.74
CA GLY A 99 0.40 -3.73 -12.19
C GLY A 99 1.28 -2.72 -12.94
N VAL A 100 1.41 -1.51 -12.42
CA VAL A 100 2.31 -0.49 -12.99
C VAL A 100 3.77 -0.95 -12.90
N ILE A 101 4.20 -1.54 -11.78
CA ILE A 101 5.56 -2.08 -11.63
C ILE A 101 5.81 -3.19 -12.65
N VAL A 102 4.88 -4.13 -12.80
CA VAL A 102 4.97 -5.22 -13.78
C VAL A 102 5.08 -4.66 -15.20
N LEU A 103 4.26 -3.67 -15.55
CA LEU A 103 4.31 -3.02 -16.86
C LEU A 103 5.65 -2.33 -17.10
N LEU A 104 6.18 -1.61 -16.12
CA LEU A 104 7.50 -0.95 -16.23
C LEU A 104 8.62 -1.98 -16.40
N LEU A 105 8.59 -3.08 -15.63
CA LEU A 105 9.57 -4.16 -15.77
C LEU A 105 9.50 -4.81 -17.15
N ALA A 106 8.30 -4.96 -17.72
CA ALA A 106 8.10 -5.47 -19.06
C ALA A 106 8.70 -4.54 -20.15
N ILE A 107 8.54 -3.24 -19.97
CA ILE A 107 9.10 -2.23 -20.89
C ILE A 107 10.63 -2.20 -20.82
N ILE A 108 11.20 -2.27 -19.63
CA ILE A 108 12.66 -2.16 -19.41
C ILE A 108 13.37 -3.49 -19.71
N GLY A 109 12.81 -4.60 -19.22
CA GLY A 109 13.41 -5.95 -19.32
C GLY A 109 13.05 -6.73 -20.59
N GLY A 110 12.17 -6.18 -21.42
CA GLY A 110 11.61 -6.85 -22.60
C GLY A 110 10.60 -7.95 -22.24
N TRP A 111 9.86 -8.39 -23.26
CA TRP A 111 8.78 -9.38 -23.14
C TRP A 111 9.22 -10.76 -22.60
N SER A 112 10.52 -11.07 -22.66
CA SER A 112 11.07 -12.33 -22.15
C SER A 112 10.89 -12.51 -20.63
N MET A 113 10.85 -11.42 -19.83
CA MET A 113 10.55 -11.48 -18.40
C MET A 113 9.07 -11.72 -18.10
N MET A 114 8.17 -11.45 -19.05
CA MET A 114 6.73 -11.68 -18.90
C MET A 114 6.31 -13.13 -19.23
N SER A 115 7.22 -13.97 -19.71
CA SER A 115 6.92 -15.39 -20.02
C SER A 115 6.58 -16.22 -18.77
N ASP A 116 7.02 -15.79 -17.58
CA ASP A 116 6.72 -16.46 -16.32
C ASP A 116 5.44 -15.88 -15.67
N HIS A 117 4.30 -16.43 -16.06
CA HIS A 117 3.00 -16.06 -15.51
C HIS A 117 2.92 -16.25 -13.98
N ALA A 118 3.68 -17.17 -13.42
CA ALA A 118 3.70 -17.43 -11.98
C ALA A 118 4.30 -16.25 -11.21
N VAL A 119 5.38 -15.66 -11.73
CA VAL A 119 6.01 -14.47 -11.12
C VAL A 119 5.08 -13.27 -11.20
N MET A 120 4.44 -13.04 -12.36
CA MET A 120 3.48 -11.94 -12.52
C MET A 120 2.30 -12.06 -11.55
N LEU A 121 1.69 -13.22 -11.46
CA LEU A 121 0.58 -13.47 -10.54
C LEU A 121 1.01 -13.27 -9.09
N THR A 122 2.22 -13.70 -8.73
CA THR A 122 2.77 -13.51 -7.38
C THR A 122 2.92 -12.03 -7.06
N LEU A 123 3.47 -11.23 -7.96
CA LEU A 123 3.63 -9.79 -7.76
C LEU A 123 2.28 -9.07 -7.57
N LEU A 124 1.28 -9.41 -8.39
CA LEU A 124 -0.07 -8.86 -8.27
C LEU A 124 -0.74 -9.24 -6.95
N GLN A 125 -0.62 -10.51 -6.52
CA GLN A 125 -1.13 -10.97 -5.23
C GLN A 125 -0.44 -10.29 -4.05
N CYS A 126 0.88 -10.08 -4.13
CA CYS A 126 1.63 -9.35 -3.11
C CYS A 126 1.18 -7.89 -3.03
N GLY A 127 0.96 -7.23 -4.16
CA GLY A 127 0.44 -5.87 -4.21
C GLY A 127 -0.95 -5.75 -3.58
N LEU A 128 -1.85 -6.66 -3.91
CA LEU A 128 -3.20 -6.73 -3.36
C LEU A 128 -3.18 -6.95 -1.84
N ALA A 129 -2.39 -7.91 -1.36
CA ALA A 129 -2.31 -8.24 0.06
C ALA A 129 -1.61 -7.12 0.87
N ALA A 130 -0.52 -6.55 0.36
CA ALA A 130 0.17 -5.43 0.99
C ALA A 130 -0.70 -4.18 1.05
N GLY A 131 -1.43 -3.86 -0.02
CA GLY A 131 -2.35 -2.73 -0.06
C GLY A 131 -3.51 -2.87 0.93
N GLY A 132 -4.09 -4.07 1.04
CA GLY A 132 -5.11 -4.39 2.03
C GLY A 132 -4.60 -4.27 3.47
N ALA A 133 -3.41 -4.82 3.76
CA ALA A 133 -2.79 -4.75 5.08
C ALA A 133 -2.46 -3.30 5.49
N CYS A 134 -1.92 -2.49 4.57
CA CYS A 134 -1.69 -1.06 4.81
C CYS A 134 -2.99 -0.32 5.12
N ALA A 135 -4.08 -0.63 4.42
CA ALA A 135 -5.39 -0.03 4.67
C ALA A 135 -5.95 -0.41 6.06
N VAL A 136 -5.79 -1.67 6.49
CA VAL A 136 -6.14 -2.10 7.86
C VAL A 136 -5.32 -1.30 8.88
N PHE A 137 -4.02 -1.15 8.65
CA PHE A 137 -3.15 -0.42 9.57
C PHE A 137 -3.55 1.06 9.69
N VAL A 138 -3.84 1.72 8.58
CA VAL A 138 -4.35 3.10 8.56
C VAL A 138 -5.67 3.20 9.32
N TRP A 139 -6.58 2.25 9.11
CA TRP A 139 -7.87 2.21 9.81
C TRP A 139 -7.70 2.09 11.32
N LEU A 140 -6.82 1.20 11.77
CA LEU A 140 -6.53 1.01 13.20
C LEU A 140 -5.92 2.26 13.83
N MET A 141 -5.00 2.91 13.13
CA MET A 141 -4.45 4.19 13.60
C MET A 141 -5.54 5.26 13.77
N TRP A 142 -6.44 5.37 12.80
CA TRP A 142 -7.51 6.37 12.87
C TRP A 142 -8.52 6.07 13.96
N SER A 143 -8.90 4.81 14.15
CA SER A 143 -9.82 4.42 15.22
C SER A 143 -9.26 4.73 16.60
N ARG A 144 -7.95 4.58 16.80
CA ARG A 144 -7.28 4.93 18.07
C ARG A 144 -7.18 6.43 18.31
N LEU A 145 -6.90 7.21 17.26
CA LEU A 145 -6.83 8.67 17.38
C LEU A 145 -8.20 9.32 17.63
N ALA A 146 -9.27 8.71 17.10
CA ALA A 146 -10.65 9.18 17.32
C ALA A 146 -11.15 8.91 18.76
N VAL A 147 -10.58 7.94 19.47
CA VAL A 147 -10.97 7.54 20.83
C VAL A 147 -10.22 8.33 21.91
N SER A 148 -9.14 9.05 21.58
CA SER A 148 -8.45 9.90 22.55
C SER A 148 -9.37 11.06 22.96
N PRO A 149 -9.96 11.08 24.18
CA PRO A 149 -10.78 12.23 24.62
C PRO A 149 -9.83 13.42 24.67
N ARG A 150 -10.25 14.54 24.12
CA ARG A 150 -9.65 15.83 24.44
C ARG A 150 -9.76 15.98 25.96
N ALA A 151 -8.66 15.71 26.68
CA ALA A 151 -8.49 16.15 28.04
C ALA A 151 -8.51 17.68 27.98
N GLY A 152 -9.69 18.25 28.26
CA GLY A 152 -9.90 19.67 28.42
C GLY A 152 -9.51 20.09 29.82
#